data_56b63c1cd9477ff5bc29bd9c665c2b4c
#
_entry.id   56b63c1cd9477ff5bc29bd9c665c2b4c
#
_cell.length_a   1.000
_cell.length_b   1.000
_cell.length_c   1.000
_cell.angle_alpha   90.00
_cell.angle_beta   90.00
_cell.angle_gamma   90.00
#
_symmetry.space_group_name_H-M   'P 1'
#
loop_
_entity.id
_entity.type
_entity.pdbx_description
1 polymer ?
#
loop_
_entity_poly.entity_id
_entity_poly.type
_entity_poly.pdbx_seq_one_letter_code
_entity_poly.pdbx_strand_id
1 'polypeptide(L)'
;YIYIGIISAWYISLKMRIVEKRIQRHLCAVALLMIFWMVVRTIKFGSTNNTIQRYLWYFYYLPMLFIPLEAFIISMSLGNKKLPGWIKYLFVPANLLLLLVLTNDIHQRVFIFKDSLLSTKAYTYGIGYYIVALWMITFASISLFIMVSKCRLKDSWIYLPLFPFVISILYAIGYAKEVPFVRVWLTDLTVAQCLFFMSMFESCIQSGLIQSNVGYRELFEATTMKAELFNKDFKLLYSSIDNPVTDTNILKKALKEATLLDENTLIK
;
A
#
# COMPACT_ATOMS: atom_id res chain seq x y z
N TYR A 1 1.07 -9.29 -18.77
CA TYR A 1 2.27 -8.44 -18.78
C TYR A 1 1.94 -6.96 -18.57
N ILE A 2 0.88 -6.42 -19.19
CA ILE A 2 0.50 -4.99 -19.09
C ILE A 2 0.33 -4.55 -17.63
N TYR A 3 -0.38 -5.32 -16.80
CA TYR A 3 -0.60 -4.98 -15.38
C TYR A 3 0.70 -4.95 -14.55
N ILE A 4 1.67 -5.81 -14.86
CA ILE A 4 2.98 -5.75 -14.22
C ILE A 4 3.68 -4.44 -14.58
N GLY A 5 3.58 -4.01 -15.85
CA GLY A 5 4.11 -2.72 -16.29
C GLY A 5 3.47 -1.54 -15.55
N ILE A 6 2.13 -1.53 -15.41
CA ILE A 6 1.39 -0.49 -14.69
C ILE A 6 1.83 -0.41 -13.21
N ILE A 7 1.89 -1.55 -12.51
CA ILE A 7 2.30 -1.58 -11.09
C ILE A 7 3.79 -1.18 -10.95
N SER A 8 4.64 -1.56 -11.90
CA SER A 8 6.06 -1.15 -11.90
C SER A 8 6.22 0.35 -12.12
N ALA A 9 5.44 0.95 -13.02
CA ALA A 9 5.40 2.40 -13.21
C ALA A 9 4.90 3.11 -11.94
N TRP A 10 3.89 2.56 -11.29
CA TRP A 10 3.40 3.07 -10.01
C TRP A 10 4.46 2.99 -8.91
N TYR A 11 5.21 1.88 -8.81
CA TYR A 11 6.35 1.74 -7.90
C TYR A 11 7.40 2.83 -8.08
N ILE A 12 7.76 3.14 -9.33
CA ILE A 12 8.71 4.21 -9.67
C ILE A 12 8.12 5.57 -9.24
N SER A 13 6.85 5.81 -9.56
CA SER A 13 6.13 7.03 -9.18
C SER A 13 6.13 7.23 -7.66
N LEU A 14 5.89 6.19 -6.85
CA LEU A 14 5.94 6.26 -5.39
C LEU A 14 7.30 6.72 -4.88
N LYS A 15 8.39 6.20 -5.46
CA LYS A 15 9.76 6.63 -5.10
C LYS A 15 10.03 8.11 -5.35
N MET A 16 9.38 8.68 -6.34
CA MET A 16 9.56 10.08 -6.72
C MET A 16 8.64 11.00 -5.92
N ARG A 17 7.40 10.57 -5.62
CA ARG A 17 6.35 11.43 -5.03
C ARG A 17 6.32 11.43 -3.52
N ILE A 18 6.63 10.31 -2.87
CA ILE A 18 6.48 10.18 -1.41
C ILE A 18 7.68 10.78 -0.67
N VAL A 19 7.40 11.74 0.18
CA VAL A 19 8.42 12.55 0.90
C VAL A 19 9.00 11.77 2.07
N GLU A 20 8.15 11.17 2.90
CA GLU A 20 8.60 10.45 4.09
C GLU A 20 9.20 9.09 3.74
N LYS A 21 10.51 8.93 3.94
CA LYS A 21 11.29 7.74 3.58
C LYS A 21 10.78 6.44 4.21
N ARG A 22 10.17 6.51 5.40
CA ARG A 22 9.61 5.34 6.07
C ARG A 22 8.35 4.87 5.34
N ILE A 23 7.40 5.75 5.13
CA ILE A 23 6.15 5.47 4.40
C ILE A 23 6.48 5.03 2.97
N GLN A 24 7.43 5.70 2.30
CA GLN A 24 7.89 5.33 0.97
C GLN A 24 8.35 3.87 0.90
N ARG A 25 9.15 3.40 1.89
CA ARG A 25 9.63 2.00 1.92
C ARG A 25 8.48 0.99 2.02
N HIS A 26 7.51 1.25 2.88
CA HIS A 26 6.36 0.36 3.06
C HIS A 26 5.43 0.38 1.85
N LEU A 27 5.17 1.53 1.22
CA LEU A 27 4.42 1.61 -0.04
C LEU A 27 5.15 0.89 -1.19
N CYS A 28 6.47 1.02 -1.26
CA CYS A 28 7.27 0.26 -2.22
C CYS A 28 7.20 -1.25 -1.96
N ALA A 29 7.16 -1.67 -0.69
CA ALA A 29 6.96 -3.08 -0.33
C ALA A 29 5.59 -3.59 -0.80
N VAL A 30 4.52 -2.81 -0.63
CA VAL A 30 3.19 -3.12 -1.16
C VAL A 30 3.24 -3.30 -2.68
N ALA A 31 3.85 -2.36 -3.41
CA ALA A 31 3.97 -2.47 -4.87
C ALA A 31 4.75 -3.72 -5.30
N LEU A 32 5.83 -4.06 -4.60
CA LEU A 32 6.62 -5.26 -4.86
C LEU A 32 5.81 -6.55 -4.57
N LEU A 33 5.02 -6.58 -3.50
CA LEU A 33 4.12 -7.69 -3.20
C LEU A 33 3.06 -7.87 -4.30
N MET A 34 2.54 -6.77 -4.86
CA MET A 34 1.60 -6.84 -5.98
C MET A 34 2.26 -7.32 -7.27
N ILE A 35 3.49 -6.87 -7.57
CA ILE A 35 4.28 -7.38 -8.71
C ILE A 35 4.52 -8.88 -8.53
N PHE A 36 4.96 -9.31 -7.34
CA PHE A 36 5.14 -10.72 -7.01
C PHE A 36 3.85 -11.51 -7.26
N TRP A 37 2.71 -11.01 -6.80
CA TRP A 37 1.40 -11.66 -7.02
C TRP A 37 1.10 -11.86 -8.49
N MET A 38 1.30 -10.82 -9.30
CA MET A 38 1.08 -10.88 -10.75
C MET A 38 2.05 -11.84 -11.47
N VAL A 39 3.30 -11.91 -11.01
CA VAL A 39 4.30 -12.88 -11.55
C VAL A 39 3.89 -14.30 -11.22
N VAL A 40 3.57 -14.59 -9.95
CA VAL A 40 3.12 -15.93 -9.51
C VAL A 40 1.85 -16.35 -10.25
N ARG A 41 0.92 -15.42 -10.45
CA ARG A 41 -0.28 -15.64 -11.26
C ARG A 41 0.08 -16.02 -12.71
N THR A 42 0.97 -15.27 -13.33
CA THR A 42 1.37 -15.52 -14.74
C THR A 42 2.02 -16.91 -14.88
N ILE A 43 2.88 -17.29 -13.94
CA ILE A 43 3.52 -18.62 -13.93
C ILE A 43 2.47 -19.71 -13.70
N LYS A 44 1.51 -19.51 -12.79
CA LYS A 44 0.42 -20.45 -12.52
C LYS A 44 -0.38 -20.77 -13.78
N PHE A 45 -0.78 -19.77 -14.56
CA PHE A 45 -1.56 -19.97 -15.78
C PHE A 45 -0.72 -20.52 -16.93
N GLY A 46 0.60 -20.38 -16.91
CA GLY A 46 1.53 -20.99 -17.86
C GLY A 46 1.91 -22.44 -17.53
N SER A 47 1.65 -22.90 -16.30
CA SER A 47 1.98 -24.27 -15.88
C SER A 47 0.87 -25.25 -16.27
N THR A 48 1.26 -26.45 -16.72
CA THR A 48 0.35 -27.58 -17.01
C THR A 48 0.24 -28.55 -15.83
N ASN A 49 1.14 -28.46 -14.83
CA ASN A 49 1.17 -29.33 -13.68
C ASN A 49 0.24 -28.85 -12.57
N ASN A 50 -0.79 -29.65 -12.24
CA ASN A 50 -1.81 -29.30 -11.23
C ASN A 50 -1.21 -29.07 -9.84
N THR A 51 -0.19 -29.81 -9.45
CA THR A 51 0.47 -29.65 -8.15
C THR A 51 1.19 -28.29 -8.07
N ILE A 52 1.94 -27.94 -9.13
CA ILE A 52 2.62 -26.63 -9.21
C ILE A 52 1.58 -25.50 -9.21
N GLN A 53 0.50 -25.62 -9.97
CA GLN A 53 -0.59 -24.63 -10.00
C GLN A 53 -1.19 -24.42 -8.60
N ARG A 54 -1.37 -25.49 -7.81
CA ARG A 54 -1.92 -25.43 -6.46
C ARG A 54 -0.97 -24.70 -5.51
N TYR A 55 0.32 -25.04 -5.50
CA TYR A 55 1.30 -24.35 -4.67
C TYR A 55 1.45 -22.88 -5.07
N LEU A 56 1.46 -22.55 -6.36
CA LEU A 56 1.46 -21.17 -6.83
C LEU A 56 0.20 -20.43 -6.37
N TRP A 57 -0.95 -21.09 -6.30
CA TRP A 57 -2.17 -20.51 -5.76
C TRP A 57 -2.07 -20.25 -4.24
N TYR A 58 -1.42 -21.13 -3.47
CA TYR A 58 -1.15 -20.88 -2.06
C TYR A 58 -0.23 -19.67 -1.85
N PHE A 59 0.73 -19.43 -2.73
CA PHE A 59 1.57 -18.25 -2.69
C PHE A 59 0.82 -16.93 -2.91
N TYR A 60 -0.42 -16.94 -3.42
CA TYR A 60 -1.27 -15.74 -3.47
C TYR A 60 -1.57 -15.19 -2.06
N TYR A 61 -1.54 -16.04 -1.04
CA TYR A 61 -1.80 -15.63 0.33
C TYR A 61 -0.67 -14.81 0.94
N LEU A 62 0.54 -14.85 0.39
CA LEU A 62 1.63 -13.99 0.82
C LEU A 62 1.26 -12.50 0.63
N PRO A 63 0.97 -11.98 -0.57
CA PRO A 63 0.53 -10.59 -0.71
C PRO A 63 -0.80 -10.32 0.01
N MET A 64 -1.74 -11.27 0.03
CA MET A 64 -3.02 -11.10 0.72
C MET A 64 -2.88 -10.88 2.23
N LEU A 65 -1.93 -11.49 2.89
CA LEU A 65 -1.66 -11.33 4.33
C LEU A 65 -0.81 -10.09 4.63
N PHE A 66 0.19 -9.80 3.77
CA PHE A 66 1.18 -8.77 4.07
C PHE A 66 0.77 -7.38 3.57
N ILE A 67 0.00 -7.22 2.48
CA ILE A 67 -0.46 -5.91 2.03
C ILE A 67 -1.31 -5.19 3.09
N PRO A 68 -2.32 -5.81 3.74
CA PRO A 68 -3.04 -5.17 4.83
C PRO A 68 -2.17 -4.85 6.06
N LEU A 69 -1.19 -5.70 6.37
CA LEU A 69 -0.23 -5.46 7.44
C LEU A 69 0.66 -4.25 7.12
N GLU A 70 1.17 -4.14 5.90
CA GLU A 70 1.94 -2.97 5.44
C GLU A 70 1.07 -1.69 5.48
N ALA A 71 -0.20 -1.77 5.07
CA ALA A 71 -1.15 -0.66 5.18
C ALA A 71 -1.31 -0.20 6.64
N PHE A 72 -1.37 -1.14 7.59
CA PHE A 72 -1.41 -0.84 9.01
C PHE A 72 -0.13 -0.14 9.49
N ILE A 73 1.04 -0.60 9.08
CA ILE A 73 2.33 0.02 9.43
C ILE A 73 2.41 1.43 8.85
N ILE A 74 1.96 1.63 7.61
CA ILE A 74 1.87 2.96 6.99
C ILE A 74 0.97 3.87 7.84
N SER A 75 -0.24 3.42 8.20
CA SER A 75 -1.19 4.20 8.99
C SER A 75 -0.65 4.60 10.36
N MET A 76 0.09 3.69 11.01
CA MET A 76 0.75 3.96 12.29
C MET A 76 1.93 4.93 12.14
N SER A 77 2.61 4.94 10.99
CA SER A 77 3.75 5.83 10.70
C SER A 77 3.34 7.27 10.43
N LEU A 78 2.08 7.53 10.07
CA LEU A 78 1.61 8.88 9.76
C LEU A 78 1.77 9.83 10.97
N GLY A 79 2.26 11.05 10.71
CA GLY A 79 2.46 12.10 11.71
C GLY A 79 3.79 11.99 12.45
N ASN A 80 4.84 11.47 11.82
CA ASN A 80 6.22 11.41 12.32
C ASN A 80 6.40 10.72 13.68
N LYS A 81 5.45 9.91 14.13
CA LYS A 81 5.58 9.15 15.38
C LYS A 81 6.52 7.98 15.20
N LYS A 82 7.37 7.73 16.20
CA LYS A 82 8.17 6.50 16.26
C LYS A 82 7.21 5.31 16.30
N LEU A 83 7.42 4.31 15.43
CA LEU A 83 6.65 3.08 15.46
C LEU A 83 6.84 2.36 16.78
N PRO A 84 5.77 1.92 17.44
CA PRO A 84 5.88 1.08 18.63
C PRO A 84 6.65 -0.22 18.33
N GLY A 85 7.54 -0.61 19.24
CA GLY A 85 8.39 -1.80 19.05
C GLY A 85 7.64 -3.12 18.88
N TRP A 86 6.40 -3.20 19.37
CA TRP A 86 5.57 -4.40 19.24
C TRP A 86 5.09 -4.68 17.80
N ILE A 87 5.08 -3.68 16.90
CA ILE A 87 4.60 -3.84 15.50
C ILE A 87 5.39 -4.94 14.77
N LYS A 88 6.70 -5.05 15.04
CA LYS A 88 7.52 -6.12 14.45
C LYS A 88 7.02 -7.54 14.78
N TYR A 89 6.37 -7.72 15.91
CA TYR A 89 5.84 -9.03 16.30
C TYR A 89 4.59 -9.44 15.53
N LEU A 90 3.91 -8.50 14.81
CA LEU A 90 2.78 -8.83 13.94
C LEU A 90 3.21 -9.65 12.71
N PHE A 91 4.48 -9.60 12.34
CA PHE A 91 5.00 -10.47 11.28
C PHE A 91 4.98 -11.95 11.70
N VAL A 92 5.03 -12.28 12.99
CA VAL A 92 4.98 -13.67 13.46
C VAL A 92 3.64 -14.32 13.14
N PRO A 93 2.47 -13.80 13.58
CA PRO A 93 1.19 -14.41 13.21
C PRO A 93 0.92 -14.36 11.71
N ALA A 94 1.36 -13.33 10.97
CA ALA A 94 1.24 -13.29 9.52
C ALA A 94 1.98 -14.45 8.85
N ASN A 95 3.22 -14.74 9.28
CA ASN A 95 3.99 -15.88 8.78
C ASN A 95 3.38 -17.22 9.19
N LEU A 96 2.83 -17.34 10.41
CA LEU A 96 2.13 -18.55 10.84
C LEU A 96 0.88 -18.83 10.01
N LEU A 97 0.11 -17.79 9.68
CA LEU A 97 -1.04 -17.91 8.77
C LEU A 97 -0.60 -18.29 7.35
N LEU A 98 0.51 -17.73 6.87
CA LEU A 98 1.07 -18.13 5.58
C LEU A 98 1.50 -19.60 5.57
N LEU A 99 2.20 -20.05 6.61
CA LEU A 99 2.59 -21.45 6.76
C LEU A 99 1.36 -22.36 6.83
N LEU A 100 0.31 -21.96 7.55
CA LEU A 100 -0.95 -22.69 7.59
C LEU A 100 -1.53 -22.88 6.17
N VAL A 101 -1.46 -21.87 5.30
CA VAL A 101 -1.93 -21.99 3.91
C VAL A 101 -1.00 -22.87 3.08
N LEU A 102 0.33 -22.67 3.18
CA LEU A 102 1.31 -23.43 2.39
C LEU A 102 1.33 -24.92 2.74
N THR A 103 1.00 -25.28 3.98
CA THR A 103 0.92 -26.68 4.46
C THR A 103 -0.47 -27.27 4.33
N ASN A 104 -1.39 -26.62 3.63
CA ASN A 104 -2.79 -27.06 3.55
C ASN A 104 -2.96 -28.48 3.00
N ASP A 105 -2.08 -28.95 2.12
CA ASP A 105 -2.13 -30.30 1.58
C ASP A 105 -2.00 -31.39 2.67
N ILE A 106 -1.40 -31.08 3.83
CA ILE A 106 -1.21 -32.01 4.95
C ILE A 106 -2.47 -32.08 5.81
N HIS A 107 -3.12 -30.95 6.09
CA HIS A 107 -4.19 -30.87 7.11
C HIS A 107 -5.56 -30.45 6.57
N GLN A 108 -5.65 -29.91 5.35
CA GLN A 108 -6.86 -29.46 4.66
C GLN A 108 -7.79 -28.55 5.52
N ARG A 109 -7.22 -27.71 6.39
CA ARG A 109 -8.00 -26.82 7.26
C ARG A 109 -8.35 -25.49 6.63
N VAL A 110 -7.61 -25.08 5.56
CA VAL A 110 -7.87 -23.85 4.82
C VAL A 110 -8.76 -24.12 3.62
N PHE A 111 -8.38 -25.14 2.82
CA PHE A 111 -9.15 -25.63 1.67
C PHE A 111 -9.33 -27.12 1.82
N ILE A 112 -10.58 -27.57 1.77
CA ILE A 112 -10.97 -28.98 1.85
C ILE A 112 -11.31 -29.44 0.43
N PHE A 113 -10.46 -30.28 -0.14
CA PHE A 113 -10.66 -30.84 -1.47
C PHE A 113 -11.61 -32.05 -1.42
N LYS A 114 -12.62 -32.07 -2.32
CA LYS A 114 -13.69 -33.09 -2.30
C LYS A 114 -13.27 -34.40 -2.96
N ASP A 115 -12.55 -34.31 -4.11
CA ASP A 115 -12.32 -35.51 -4.94
C ASP A 115 -10.89 -36.03 -4.90
N SER A 116 -9.92 -35.18 -4.91
CA SER A 116 -8.49 -35.48 -4.73
C SER A 116 -7.67 -34.21 -4.74
N LEU A 117 -6.45 -34.26 -4.19
CA LEU A 117 -5.46 -33.18 -4.32
C LEU A 117 -5.05 -32.88 -5.77
N LEU A 118 -5.46 -33.70 -6.74
CA LEU A 118 -5.19 -33.52 -8.17
C LEU A 118 -6.13 -32.49 -8.82
N SER A 119 -7.32 -32.25 -8.24
CA SER A 119 -8.30 -31.30 -8.78
C SER A 119 -8.37 -30.04 -7.92
N THR A 120 -7.95 -28.89 -8.47
CA THR A 120 -8.08 -27.58 -7.83
C THR A 120 -9.45 -26.93 -8.02
N LYS A 121 -10.38 -27.61 -8.73
CA LYS A 121 -11.67 -27.01 -9.12
C LYS A 121 -12.80 -27.24 -8.11
N ALA A 122 -12.72 -28.29 -7.29
CA ALA A 122 -13.77 -28.65 -6.33
C ALA A 122 -13.23 -28.63 -4.91
N TYR A 123 -13.33 -27.49 -4.24
CA TYR A 123 -12.95 -27.34 -2.84
C TYR A 123 -14.02 -26.57 -2.06
N THR A 124 -14.02 -26.73 -0.75
CA THR A 124 -14.79 -25.93 0.21
C THR A 124 -13.85 -25.19 1.15
N TYR A 125 -14.32 -24.06 1.68
CA TYR A 125 -13.52 -23.27 2.62
C TYR A 125 -13.57 -23.88 4.01
N GLY A 126 -12.39 -24.13 4.60
CA GLY A 126 -12.25 -24.56 5.98
C GLY A 126 -12.10 -23.37 6.93
N ILE A 127 -12.04 -23.66 8.24
CA ILE A 127 -11.93 -22.63 9.29
C ILE A 127 -10.70 -21.74 9.13
N GLY A 128 -9.59 -22.28 8.65
CA GLY A 128 -8.34 -21.53 8.40
C GLY A 128 -8.52 -20.41 7.38
N TYR A 129 -9.36 -20.62 6.35
CA TYR A 129 -9.68 -19.58 5.38
C TYR A 129 -10.38 -18.38 6.04
N TYR A 130 -11.33 -18.62 6.93
CA TYR A 130 -12.03 -17.53 7.62
C TYR A 130 -11.12 -16.76 8.57
N ILE A 131 -10.14 -17.41 9.20
CA ILE A 131 -9.14 -16.76 10.04
C ILE A 131 -8.26 -15.83 9.18
N VAL A 132 -7.81 -16.28 7.99
CA VAL A 132 -7.07 -15.47 7.05
C VAL A 132 -7.90 -14.30 6.53
N ALA A 133 -9.18 -14.53 6.19
CA ALA A 133 -10.09 -13.48 5.74
C ALA A 133 -10.32 -12.43 6.84
N LEU A 134 -10.51 -12.87 8.08
CA LEU A 134 -10.65 -11.99 9.25
C LEU A 134 -9.38 -11.13 9.44
N TRP A 135 -8.18 -11.72 9.33
CA TRP A 135 -6.92 -10.99 9.37
C TRP A 135 -6.89 -9.86 8.33
N MET A 136 -7.18 -10.18 7.07
CA MET A 136 -7.12 -9.20 5.97
C MET A 136 -8.10 -8.05 6.20
N ILE A 137 -9.36 -8.36 6.50
CA ILE A 137 -10.41 -7.36 6.69
C ILE A 137 -10.11 -6.48 7.91
N THR A 138 -9.68 -7.08 9.02
CA THR A 138 -9.36 -6.35 10.25
C THR A 138 -8.23 -5.36 10.04
N PHE A 139 -7.09 -5.80 9.49
CA PHE A 139 -5.95 -4.90 9.28
C PHE A 139 -6.23 -3.82 8.23
N ALA A 140 -6.95 -4.14 7.16
CA ALA A 140 -7.33 -3.15 6.15
C ALA A 140 -8.30 -2.09 6.74
N SER A 141 -9.33 -2.53 7.50
CA SER A 141 -10.30 -1.62 8.13
C SER A 141 -9.66 -0.71 9.18
N ILE A 142 -8.83 -1.29 10.07
CA ILE A 142 -8.11 -0.52 11.09
C ILE A 142 -7.15 0.49 10.44
N SER A 143 -6.46 0.09 9.36
CA SER A 143 -5.55 0.98 8.62
C SER A 143 -6.26 2.20 8.08
N LEU A 144 -7.40 2.01 7.40
CA LEU A 144 -8.20 3.11 6.87
C LEU A 144 -8.75 3.99 7.98
N PHE A 145 -9.27 3.39 9.06
CA PHE A 145 -9.77 4.15 10.19
C PHE A 145 -8.69 5.05 10.82
N ILE A 146 -7.48 4.51 11.04
CA ILE A 146 -6.35 5.28 11.58
C ILE A 146 -5.92 6.38 10.61
N MET A 147 -5.85 6.11 9.29
CA MET A 147 -5.51 7.11 8.28
C MET A 147 -6.50 8.26 8.30
N VAL A 148 -7.80 7.97 8.25
CA VAL A 148 -8.85 8.98 8.30
C VAL A 148 -8.81 9.77 9.62
N SER A 149 -8.64 9.09 10.76
CA SER A 149 -8.58 9.72 12.08
C SER A 149 -7.38 10.64 12.28
N LYS A 150 -6.26 10.35 11.60
CA LYS A 150 -5.03 11.16 11.67
C LYS A 150 -4.99 12.28 10.64
N CYS A 151 -5.91 12.32 9.70
CA CYS A 151 -5.94 13.37 8.69
C CYS A 151 -6.27 14.73 9.33
N ARG A 152 -5.44 15.70 9.04
CA ARG A 152 -5.64 17.09 9.49
C ARG A 152 -6.49 17.93 8.53
N LEU A 153 -6.59 17.51 7.29
CA LEU A 153 -7.41 18.16 6.28
C LEU A 153 -8.85 17.65 6.41
N LYS A 154 -9.76 18.53 6.80
CA LYS A 154 -11.20 18.24 6.90
C LYS A 154 -11.91 18.51 5.56
N ASP A 155 -11.43 17.92 4.49
CA ASP A 155 -12.07 18.02 3.20
C ASP A 155 -12.94 16.78 2.92
N SER A 156 -13.99 16.93 2.11
CA SER A 156 -14.89 15.83 1.72
C SER A 156 -14.16 14.70 1.00
N TRP A 157 -13.03 14.99 0.37
CA TRP A 157 -12.16 14.01 -0.31
C TRP A 157 -11.48 12.99 0.61
N ILE A 158 -11.51 13.20 1.92
CA ILE A 158 -10.93 12.28 2.91
C ILE A 158 -11.55 10.87 2.86
N TYR A 159 -12.79 10.75 2.40
CA TYR A 159 -13.50 9.48 2.26
C TYR A 159 -13.24 8.78 0.92
N LEU A 160 -12.49 9.40 0.01
CA LEU A 160 -12.18 8.82 -1.30
C LEU A 160 -11.58 7.41 -1.23
N PRO A 161 -10.67 7.07 -0.29
CA PRO A 161 -10.12 5.72 -0.18
C PRO A 161 -11.13 4.65 0.26
N LEU A 162 -12.24 5.03 0.87
CA LEU A 162 -13.29 4.07 1.28
C LEU A 162 -13.99 3.45 0.07
N PHE A 163 -14.12 4.20 -1.02
CA PHE A 163 -14.81 3.73 -2.22
C PHE A 163 -14.15 2.48 -2.84
N PRO A 164 -12.85 2.49 -3.23
CA PRO A 164 -12.21 1.28 -3.75
C PRO A 164 -12.13 0.15 -2.72
N PHE A 165 -12.06 0.46 -1.43
CA PHE A 165 -12.07 -0.55 -0.37
C PHE A 165 -13.41 -1.30 -0.30
N VAL A 166 -14.53 -0.57 -0.27
CA VAL A 166 -15.88 -1.18 -0.25
C VAL A 166 -16.14 -1.98 -1.52
N ILE A 167 -15.78 -1.43 -2.69
CA ILE A 167 -15.93 -2.14 -3.97
C ILE A 167 -15.08 -3.42 -3.98
N SER A 168 -13.87 -3.40 -3.45
CA SER A 168 -13.00 -4.58 -3.34
C SER A 168 -13.68 -5.71 -2.57
N ILE A 169 -14.30 -5.40 -1.43
CA ILE A 169 -15.04 -6.37 -0.60
C ILE A 169 -16.26 -6.90 -1.36
N LEU A 170 -17.08 -6.02 -1.91
CA LEU A 170 -18.27 -6.41 -2.67
C LEU A 170 -17.91 -7.27 -3.87
N TYR A 171 -16.84 -6.91 -4.57
CA TYR A 171 -16.32 -7.69 -5.69
C TYR A 171 -15.84 -9.09 -5.24
N ALA A 172 -15.10 -9.19 -4.14
CA ALA A 172 -14.64 -10.48 -3.63
C ALA A 172 -15.81 -11.39 -3.22
N ILE A 173 -16.85 -10.83 -2.59
CA ILE A 173 -18.08 -11.57 -2.25
C ILE A 173 -18.82 -12.01 -3.50
N GLY A 174 -18.99 -11.11 -4.47
CA GLY A 174 -19.67 -11.41 -5.74
C GLY A 174 -18.93 -12.49 -6.56
N TYR A 175 -17.60 -12.43 -6.56
CA TYR A 175 -16.75 -13.44 -7.20
C TYR A 175 -16.88 -14.82 -6.51
N ALA A 176 -16.88 -14.86 -5.18
CA ALA A 176 -17.05 -16.09 -4.40
C ALA A 176 -18.45 -16.71 -4.57
N LYS A 177 -19.48 -15.87 -4.74
CA LYS A 177 -20.88 -16.30 -5.01
C LYS A 177 -21.15 -16.56 -6.51
N GLU A 178 -20.14 -16.49 -7.36
CA GLU A 178 -20.26 -16.76 -8.79
C GLU A 178 -21.26 -15.86 -9.53
N VAL A 179 -21.44 -14.60 -9.07
CA VAL A 179 -22.35 -13.64 -9.69
C VAL A 179 -21.93 -13.41 -11.15
N PRO A 180 -22.84 -13.64 -12.14
CA PRO A 180 -22.48 -13.61 -13.58
C PRO A 180 -21.87 -12.29 -14.03
N PHE A 181 -22.41 -11.16 -13.57
CA PHE A 181 -21.90 -9.82 -13.89
C PHE A 181 -20.42 -9.64 -13.47
N VAL A 182 -20.04 -10.10 -12.28
CA VAL A 182 -18.68 -9.99 -11.75
C VAL A 182 -17.70 -10.83 -12.57
N ARG A 183 -18.11 -12.03 -12.97
CA ARG A 183 -17.26 -12.92 -13.79
C ARG A 183 -17.05 -12.46 -15.22
N VAL A 184 -17.99 -11.70 -15.80
CA VAL A 184 -17.88 -11.19 -17.18
C VAL A 184 -16.96 -9.97 -17.25
N TRP A 185 -17.07 -9.03 -16.32
CA TRP A 185 -16.36 -7.74 -16.39
C TRP A 185 -14.92 -7.80 -15.87
N LEU A 186 -14.67 -8.54 -14.81
CA LEU A 186 -13.33 -8.71 -14.23
C LEU A 186 -13.12 -10.21 -13.94
N THR A 187 -12.78 -10.96 -14.96
CA THR A 187 -12.64 -12.42 -14.90
C THR A 187 -11.56 -12.91 -13.94
N ASP A 188 -10.60 -12.06 -13.58
CA ASP A 188 -9.46 -12.43 -12.74
C ASP A 188 -9.45 -11.67 -11.42
N LEU A 189 -9.73 -12.39 -10.33
CA LEU A 189 -9.76 -11.84 -8.98
C LEU A 189 -8.42 -11.20 -8.58
N THR A 190 -7.28 -11.77 -8.99
CA THR A 190 -5.96 -11.27 -8.62
C THR A 190 -5.69 -9.90 -9.24
N VAL A 191 -6.01 -9.76 -10.53
CA VAL A 191 -5.88 -8.48 -11.24
C VAL A 191 -6.77 -7.42 -10.61
N ALA A 192 -8.04 -7.76 -10.36
CA ALA A 192 -9.00 -6.86 -9.74
C ALA A 192 -8.53 -6.38 -8.37
N GLN A 193 -8.08 -7.29 -7.51
CA GLN A 193 -7.59 -6.95 -6.18
C GLN A 193 -6.34 -6.05 -6.22
N CYS A 194 -5.39 -6.32 -7.10
CA CYS A 194 -4.23 -5.44 -7.29
C CYS A 194 -4.64 -4.02 -7.70
N LEU A 195 -5.59 -3.89 -8.63
CA LEU A 195 -6.10 -2.60 -9.05
C LEU A 195 -6.84 -1.86 -7.92
N PHE A 196 -7.63 -2.56 -7.12
CA PHE A 196 -8.32 -1.96 -5.97
C PHE A 196 -7.33 -1.51 -4.89
N PHE A 197 -6.32 -2.30 -4.57
CA PHE A 197 -5.28 -1.88 -3.61
C PHE A 197 -4.50 -0.68 -4.13
N MET A 198 -4.09 -0.69 -5.40
CA MET A 198 -3.42 0.45 -6.02
C MET A 198 -4.30 1.71 -5.98
N SER A 199 -5.58 1.59 -6.36
CA SER A 199 -6.56 2.68 -6.29
C SER A 199 -6.75 3.20 -4.86
N MET A 200 -6.83 2.32 -3.87
CA MET A 200 -6.99 2.68 -2.46
C MET A 200 -5.79 3.50 -1.96
N PHE A 201 -4.57 3.02 -2.20
CA PHE A 201 -3.37 3.76 -1.79
C PHE A 201 -3.19 5.07 -2.57
N GLU A 202 -3.47 5.07 -3.87
CA GLU A 202 -3.42 6.29 -4.68
C GLU A 202 -4.46 7.30 -4.20
N SER A 203 -5.68 6.86 -3.84
CA SER A 203 -6.69 7.70 -3.22
C SER A 203 -6.23 8.28 -1.88
N CYS A 204 -5.50 7.50 -1.05
CA CYS A 204 -4.89 8.00 0.18
C CYS A 204 -3.83 9.08 -0.08
N ILE A 205 -3.07 8.95 -1.18
CA ILE A 205 -2.08 9.95 -1.59
C ILE A 205 -2.77 11.22 -2.11
N GLN A 206 -3.76 11.08 -2.98
CA GLN A 206 -4.50 12.20 -3.59
C GLN A 206 -5.33 12.98 -2.54
N SER A 207 -5.91 12.30 -1.57
CA SER A 207 -6.66 12.94 -0.47
C SER A 207 -5.75 13.56 0.62
N GLY A 208 -4.42 13.51 0.46
CA GLY A 208 -3.47 14.06 1.43
C GLY A 208 -3.35 13.26 2.73
N LEU A 209 -3.97 12.07 2.84
CA LEU A 209 -3.78 11.15 3.96
C LEU A 209 -2.33 10.67 4.02
N ILE A 210 -1.71 10.46 2.88
CA ILE A 210 -0.29 10.15 2.73
C ILE A 210 0.38 11.34 2.06
N GLN A 211 1.36 11.94 2.73
CA GLN A 211 2.05 13.14 2.25
C GLN A 211 2.88 12.85 1.00
N SER A 212 2.60 13.60 -0.07
CA SER A 212 3.33 13.55 -1.33
C SER A 212 3.82 14.95 -1.73
N ASN A 213 4.82 15.00 -2.61
CA ASN A 213 5.34 16.27 -3.12
C ASN A 213 4.47 16.92 -4.20
N VAL A 214 3.39 16.25 -4.63
CA VAL A 214 2.54 16.73 -5.74
C VAL A 214 1.70 17.95 -5.32
N GLY A 215 1.27 18.02 -4.05
CA GLY A 215 0.45 19.13 -3.56
C GLY A 215 1.22 20.34 -3.05
N TYR A 216 2.56 20.30 -2.99
CA TYR A 216 3.32 21.43 -2.45
C TYR A 216 3.20 22.70 -3.30
N ARG A 217 3.13 22.57 -4.61
CA ARG A 217 3.03 23.72 -5.51
C ARG A 217 1.74 24.49 -5.27
N GLU A 218 0.60 23.79 -5.22
CA GLU A 218 -0.72 24.39 -4.95
C GLU A 218 -0.77 25.02 -3.54
N LEU A 219 -0.15 24.36 -2.56
CA LEU A 219 -0.07 24.88 -1.19
C LEU A 219 0.75 26.17 -1.12
N PHE A 220 1.87 26.25 -1.85
CA PHE A 220 2.71 27.44 -1.91
C PHE A 220 2.07 28.55 -2.73
N GLU A 221 1.35 28.24 -3.80
CA GLU A 221 0.60 29.21 -4.59
C GLU A 221 -0.58 29.81 -3.80
N ALA A 222 -1.20 29.02 -2.92
CA ALA A 222 -2.29 29.47 -2.04
C ALA A 222 -1.80 30.23 -0.79
N THR A 223 -0.51 30.11 -0.43
CA THR A 223 0.05 30.85 0.70
C THR A 223 0.36 32.30 0.30
N THR A 224 -0.11 33.25 1.10
CA THR A 224 0.26 34.69 0.98
C THR A 224 1.72 34.95 1.37
N MET A 225 2.44 33.96 1.91
CA MET A 225 3.84 34.07 2.24
C MET A 225 4.70 33.85 0.99
N LYS A 226 5.64 34.76 0.76
CA LYS A 226 6.67 34.58 -0.28
C LYS A 226 7.61 33.49 0.17
N ALA A 227 7.68 32.39 -0.60
CA ALA A 227 8.48 31.21 -0.28
C ALA A 227 9.25 30.68 -1.49
N GLU A 228 10.42 30.13 -1.21
CA GLU A 228 11.26 29.47 -2.21
C GLU A 228 11.61 28.06 -1.73
N LEU A 229 11.60 27.11 -2.67
CA LEU A 229 11.97 25.71 -2.44
C LEU A 229 13.26 25.40 -3.18
N PHE A 230 14.23 24.90 -2.44
CA PHE A 230 15.50 24.43 -2.98
C PHE A 230 15.68 22.92 -2.71
N ASN A 231 16.37 22.24 -3.62
CA ASN A 231 16.82 20.88 -3.36
C ASN A 231 18.06 20.88 -2.44
N LYS A 232 18.57 19.70 -2.07
CA LYS A 232 19.78 19.56 -1.24
C LYS A 232 21.04 20.17 -1.87
N ASP A 233 21.05 20.34 -3.18
CA ASP A 233 22.14 20.91 -3.95
C ASP A 233 21.96 22.42 -4.16
N PHE A 234 21.03 23.05 -3.43
CA PHE A 234 20.65 24.47 -3.54
C PHE A 234 20.16 24.90 -4.91
N LYS A 235 19.64 23.94 -5.70
CA LYS A 235 18.97 24.26 -6.96
C LYS A 235 17.52 24.63 -6.66
N LEU A 236 17.08 25.80 -7.16
CA LEU A 236 15.71 26.27 -7.05
C LEU A 236 14.75 25.28 -7.71
N LEU A 237 13.75 24.82 -6.97
CA LEU A 237 12.69 23.95 -7.45
C LEU A 237 11.39 24.72 -7.71
N TYR A 238 11.11 25.71 -6.86
CA TYR A 238 9.93 26.55 -6.93
C TYR A 238 10.18 27.90 -6.27
N SER A 239 9.66 28.99 -6.83
CA SER A 239 9.64 30.33 -6.22
C SER A 239 8.26 30.96 -6.41
N SER A 240 7.72 31.52 -5.33
CA SER A 240 6.55 32.41 -5.37
C SER A 240 6.97 33.89 -5.44
N ILE A 241 8.26 34.17 -5.62
CA ILE A 241 8.84 35.51 -5.67
C ILE A 241 9.27 35.80 -7.11
N ASP A 242 8.99 36.99 -7.60
CA ASP A 242 9.35 37.40 -8.97
C ASP A 242 10.86 37.42 -9.20
N ASN A 243 11.64 37.72 -8.15
CA ASN A 243 13.11 37.71 -8.20
C ASN A 243 13.66 36.68 -7.19
N PRO A 244 13.83 35.42 -7.58
CA PRO A 244 14.32 34.36 -6.69
C PRO A 244 15.78 34.59 -6.31
N VAL A 245 16.15 34.13 -5.11
CA VAL A 245 17.54 34.18 -4.63
C VAL A 245 18.36 33.16 -5.40
N THR A 246 19.27 33.63 -6.24
CA THR A 246 20.13 32.80 -7.09
C THR A 246 21.53 32.55 -6.48
N ASP A 247 21.90 33.35 -5.46
CA ASP A 247 23.21 33.20 -4.81
C ASP A 247 23.19 32.07 -3.75
N THR A 248 23.86 30.98 -4.09
CA THR A 248 24.00 29.79 -3.23
C THR A 248 24.78 30.10 -1.95
N ASN A 249 25.63 31.12 -1.89
CA ASN A 249 26.39 31.48 -0.70
C ASN A 249 25.51 32.14 0.36
N ILE A 250 24.56 33.00 -0.09
CA ILE A 250 23.57 33.60 0.80
C ILE A 250 22.69 32.52 1.41
N LEU A 251 22.22 31.54 0.61
CA LEU A 251 21.40 30.42 1.07
C LEU A 251 22.13 29.54 2.10
N LYS A 252 23.43 29.23 1.86
CA LYS A 252 24.25 28.46 2.79
C LYS A 252 24.46 29.20 4.11
N LYS A 253 24.66 30.52 4.05
CA LYS A 253 24.82 31.35 5.25
C LYS A 253 23.53 31.40 6.05
N ALA A 254 22.37 31.65 5.43
CA ALA A 254 21.07 31.66 6.06
C ALA A 254 20.71 30.31 6.71
N LEU A 255 21.03 29.18 6.05
CA LEU A 255 20.82 27.85 6.60
C LEU A 255 21.67 27.59 7.85
N LYS A 256 22.91 28.05 7.83
CA LYS A 256 23.84 27.92 8.97
C LYS A 256 23.40 28.76 10.17
N GLU A 257 22.90 29.96 9.93
CA GLU A 257 22.33 30.84 10.97
C GLU A 257 21.03 30.24 11.55
N ALA A 258 20.14 29.70 10.71
CA ALA A 258 18.92 29.04 11.15
C ALA A 258 19.20 27.79 12.02
N THR A 259 20.21 26.98 11.67
CA THR A 259 20.61 25.80 12.46
C THR A 259 21.17 26.18 13.82
N LEU A 260 21.94 27.26 13.89
CA LEU A 260 22.47 27.81 15.17
C LEU A 260 21.36 28.38 16.08
N LEU A 261 20.30 28.95 15.51
CA LEU A 261 19.14 29.42 16.24
C LEU A 261 18.30 28.27 16.81
N ASP A 262 18.17 27.17 16.10
CA ASP A 262 17.44 25.98 16.55
C ASP A 262 18.17 25.26 17.69
N GLU A 263 19.50 25.18 17.65
CA GLU A 263 20.32 24.65 18.75
C GLU A 263 20.23 25.50 20.02
N ASN A 264 20.11 26.82 19.90
CA ASN A 264 19.97 27.73 21.04
C ASN A 264 18.58 27.79 21.64
N THR A 265 17.52 27.43 20.89
CA THR A 265 16.15 27.34 21.40
C THR A 265 15.84 26.05 22.16
N LEU A 266 16.64 25.00 21.97
CA LEU A 266 16.54 23.74 22.72
C LEU A 266 17.18 23.75 24.09
N ILE A 267 17.86 24.83 24.49
CA ILE A 267 18.58 24.98 25.77
C ILE A 267 17.82 25.93 26.75
N LYS A 268 16.58 26.23 26.52
CA LYS A 268 15.77 27.01 27.49
C LYS A 268 14.64 26.13 28.01
#